data_13d580a5606461a17fbf95516028fc2c
#
_entry.id   13d580a5606461a17fbf95516028fc2c
#
_cell.length_a   1.000
_cell.length_b   1.000
_cell.length_c   1.000
_cell.angle_alpha   90.00
_cell.angle_beta   90.00
_cell.angle_gamma   90.00
#
_symmetry.space_group_name_H-M   'P 1'
#
loop_
_entity.id
_entity.type
_entity.pdbx_description
1 polymer ?
#
loop_
_entity_poly.entity_id
_entity_poly.type
_entity_poly.pdbx_seq_one_letter_code
_entity_poly.pdbx_strand_id
1 'polypeptide(L)'
;AEVIDARSLVPFNYEQVVESVKKTGKIIVAGDACARGSFLNDFATNISTLCFDYLDAPVCVLGSRNWITPAFELEDSFFPQVSWFLDMINERIQPLAGYVPGQNFTDAEFIRRSKLGV
;
A
#
# COMPACT_ATOMS: atom_id res chain seq x y z
N ALA A 1 -14.27 2.32 4.12
CA ALA A 1 -13.06 1.49 4.05
C ALA A 1 -13.17 0.34 5.06
N GLU A 2 -12.63 -0.81 4.72
CA GLU A 2 -12.49 -1.95 5.63
C GLU A 2 -11.01 -2.04 6.03
N VAL A 3 -10.73 -2.37 7.30
CA VAL A 3 -9.37 -2.57 7.80
C VAL A 3 -9.27 -4.01 8.30
N ILE A 4 -8.28 -4.74 7.81
CA ILE A 4 -8.00 -6.12 8.20
C ILE A 4 -6.62 -6.17 8.86
N ASP A 5 -6.60 -6.54 10.14
CA ASP A 5 -5.37 -6.80 10.87
C ASP A 5 -4.95 -8.26 10.65
N ALA A 6 -3.83 -8.47 9.98
CA ALA A 6 -3.36 -9.79 9.61
C ALA A 6 -2.98 -10.69 10.80
N ARG A 7 -2.43 -10.10 11.88
CA ARG A 7 -1.96 -10.75 13.13
C ARG A 7 -1.03 -11.93 12.97
N SER A 8 -1.37 -12.90 12.12
CA SER A 8 -0.55 -14.06 11.80
C SER A 8 -0.24 -14.08 10.31
N LEU A 9 1.03 -14.16 9.96
CA LEU A 9 1.48 -14.17 8.57
C LEU A 9 1.58 -15.59 7.99
N VAL A 10 1.85 -16.57 8.86
CA VAL A 10 1.98 -17.98 8.49
C VAL A 10 1.43 -18.88 9.61
N PRO A 11 0.33 -19.58 9.40
CA PRO A 11 -0.56 -19.50 8.24
C PRO A 11 -1.40 -18.21 8.23
N PHE A 12 -1.75 -17.73 7.02
CA PHE A 12 -2.67 -16.62 6.84
C PHE A 12 -3.94 -17.07 6.11
N ASN A 13 -5.10 -16.69 6.63
CA ASN A 13 -6.38 -16.97 5.98
C ASN A 13 -6.78 -15.80 5.07
N TYR A 14 -6.71 -16.00 3.77
CA TYR A 14 -7.06 -15.00 2.76
C TYR A 14 -8.58 -14.80 2.58
N GLU A 15 -9.42 -15.64 3.16
CA GLU A 15 -10.88 -15.60 2.94
C GLU A 15 -11.49 -14.21 3.24
N GLN A 16 -11.13 -13.62 4.38
CA GLN A 16 -11.60 -12.28 4.73
C GLN A 16 -11.14 -11.21 3.74
N VAL A 17 -9.91 -11.33 3.24
CA VAL A 17 -9.38 -10.39 2.24
C VAL A 17 -10.14 -10.53 0.92
N VAL A 18 -10.37 -11.75 0.47
CA VAL A 18 -11.13 -12.03 -0.75
C VAL A 18 -12.55 -11.45 -0.66
N GLU A 19 -13.23 -11.67 0.45
CA GLU A 19 -14.58 -11.12 0.67
C GLU A 19 -14.59 -9.58 0.71
N SER A 20 -13.58 -8.96 1.32
CA SER A 20 -13.42 -7.51 1.31
C SER A 20 -13.16 -6.96 -0.09
N VAL A 21 -12.26 -7.58 -0.85
CA VAL A 21 -11.95 -7.16 -2.22
C VAL A 21 -13.15 -7.32 -3.15
N LYS A 22 -13.94 -8.37 -3.00
CA LYS A 22 -15.21 -8.52 -3.75
C LYS A 22 -16.16 -7.34 -3.56
N LYS A 23 -16.16 -6.71 -2.39
CA LYS A 23 -17.02 -5.55 -2.10
C LYS A 23 -16.39 -4.23 -2.55
N THR A 24 -15.09 -4.10 -2.45
CA THR A 24 -14.38 -2.80 -2.56
C THR A 24 -13.64 -2.63 -3.89
N GLY A 25 -13.25 -3.73 -4.54
CA GLY A 25 -12.49 -3.74 -5.79
C GLY A 25 -11.05 -3.27 -5.68
N LYS A 26 -10.62 -2.76 -4.52
CA LYS A 26 -9.29 -2.13 -4.34
C LYS A 26 -8.72 -2.44 -2.97
N ILE A 27 -7.40 -2.56 -2.89
CA ILE A 27 -6.71 -2.90 -1.64
C ILE A 27 -5.33 -2.26 -1.54
N ILE A 28 -4.96 -1.90 -0.32
CA ILE A 28 -3.60 -1.52 0.07
C ILE A 28 -3.10 -2.56 1.07
N VAL A 29 -1.99 -3.20 0.77
CA VAL A 29 -1.25 -4.05 1.71
C VAL A 29 -0.19 -3.18 2.37
N ALA A 30 -0.25 -3.06 3.69
CA ALA A 30 0.64 -2.15 4.42
C ALA A 30 1.31 -2.81 5.63
N GLY A 31 2.50 -2.35 5.95
CA GLY A 31 3.26 -2.81 7.11
C GLY A 31 4.62 -2.14 7.22
N ASP A 32 5.33 -2.39 8.31
CA ASP A 32 6.64 -1.79 8.57
C ASP A 32 7.79 -2.46 7.83
N ALA A 33 7.55 -3.59 7.17
CA ALA A 33 8.54 -4.23 6.31
C ALA A 33 8.83 -3.37 5.07
N CYS A 34 10.00 -3.56 4.46
CA CYS A 34 10.35 -2.85 3.23
C CYS A 34 9.27 -3.02 2.15
N ALA A 35 8.99 -1.94 1.41
CA ALA A 35 8.09 -2.01 0.27
C ALA A 35 8.58 -2.94 -0.84
N ARG A 36 9.86 -3.30 -0.85
CA ARG A 36 10.46 -4.23 -1.82
C ARG A 36 11.06 -5.45 -1.14
N GLY A 37 10.86 -6.62 -1.75
CA GLY A 37 11.51 -7.87 -1.32
C GLY A 37 11.06 -8.38 0.05
N SER A 38 9.92 -7.93 0.53
CA SER A 38 9.36 -8.38 1.81
C SER A 38 8.11 -9.23 1.63
N PHE A 39 7.60 -9.77 2.74
CA PHE A 39 6.34 -10.51 2.74
C PHE A 39 5.14 -9.68 2.24
N LEU A 40 5.20 -8.34 2.27
CA LEU A 40 4.15 -7.49 1.71
C LEU A 40 3.94 -7.75 0.21
N ASN A 41 5.03 -8.02 -0.52
CA ASN A 41 4.97 -8.37 -1.94
C ASN A 41 4.42 -9.78 -2.16
N ASP A 42 4.75 -10.71 -1.27
CA ASP A 42 4.19 -12.07 -1.31
C ASP A 42 2.67 -12.03 -1.10
N PHE A 43 2.21 -11.28 -0.10
CA PHE A 43 0.78 -11.03 0.13
C PHE A 43 0.12 -10.36 -1.06
N ALA A 44 0.73 -9.31 -1.60
CA ALA A 44 0.18 -8.60 -2.76
C ALA A 44 0.05 -9.52 -3.99
N THR A 45 1.04 -10.40 -4.21
CA THR A 45 1.01 -11.39 -5.29
C THR A 45 -0.10 -12.41 -5.08
N ASN A 46 -0.22 -12.95 -3.89
CA ASN A 46 -1.28 -13.92 -3.54
C ASN A 46 -2.66 -13.30 -3.68
N ILE A 47 -2.86 -12.08 -3.18
CA ILE A 47 -4.13 -11.35 -3.30
C ILE A 47 -4.43 -11.06 -4.77
N SER A 48 -3.45 -10.63 -5.56
CA SER A 48 -3.63 -10.38 -6.99
C SER A 48 -4.09 -11.65 -7.73
N THR A 49 -3.53 -12.80 -7.36
CA THR A 49 -3.90 -14.09 -7.94
C THR A 49 -5.31 -14.52 -7.53
N LEU A 50 -5.62 -14.43 -6.24
CA LEU A 50 -6.90 -14.87 -5.70
C LEU A 50 -8.08 -13.95 -6.05
N CYS A 51 -7.81 -12.67 -6.23
CA CYS A 51 -8.83 -11.63 -6.42
C CYS A 51 -8.81 -11.01 -7.82
N PHE A 52 -8.08 -11.58 -8.78
CA PHE A 52 -7.89 -11.00 -10.11
C PHE A 52 -9.19 -10.50 -10.75
N ASP A 53 -10.24 -11.34 -10.70
CA ASP A 53 -11.54 -11.05 -11.33
C ASP A 53 -12.37 -9.97 -10.59
N TYR A 54 -11.94 -9.57 -9.39
CA TYR A 54 -12.65 -8.62 -8.53
C TYR A 54 -11.92 -7.30 -8.34
N LEU A 55 -10.68 -7.19 -8.82
CA LEU A 55 -9.85 -6.02 -8.65
C LEU A 55 -10.11 -4.99 -9.75
N ASP A 56 -10.44 -3.77 -9.36
CA ASP A 56 -10.58 -2.60 -10.25
C ASP A 56 -9.25 -1.87 -10.50
N ALA A 57 -8.23 -2.19 -9.70
CA ALA A 57 -6.89 -1.60 -9.79
C ALA A 57 -5.85 -2.60 -9.27
N PRO A 58 -4.56 -2.47 -9.64
CA PRO A 58 -3.50 -3.28 -9.07
C PRO A 58 -3.46 -3.17 -7.54
N VAL A 59 -3.09 -4.27 -6.87
CA VAL A 59 -2.84 -4.26 -5.43
C VAL A 59 -1.72 -3.27 -5.13
N CYS A 60 -1.98 -2.35 -4.20
CA CYS A 60 -0.99 -1.37 -3.76
C CYS A 60 -0.21 -1.90 -2.56
N VAL A 61 1.10 -1.70 -2.56
CA VAL A 61 1.97 -2.05 -1.42
C VAL A 61 2.50 -0.77 -0.80
N LEU A 62 2.32 -0.63 0.51
CA LEU A 62 2.84 0.47 1.30
C LEU A 62 3.68 -0.07 2.45
N GLY A 63 4.98 0.01 2.32
CA GLY A 63 5.96 -0.43 3.30
C GLY A 63 6.96 0.65 3.65
N SER A 64 7.91 0.29 4.50
CA SER A 64 9.04 1.17 4.78
C SER A 64 9.90 1.38 3.53
N ARG A 65 10.75 2.38 3.61
CA ARG A 65 11.72 2.69 2.54
C ARG A 65 12.67 1.52 2.30
N ASN A 66 13.16 1.42 1.07
CA ASN A 66 14.17 0.44 0.69
C ASN A 66 15.58 0.91 1.07
N TRP A 67 15.74 1.25 2.34
CA TRP A 67 16.98 1.71 2.95
C TRP A 67 17.38 0.77 4.10
N ILE A 68 18.60 0.94 4.62
CA ILE A 68 18.97 0.38 5.91
C ILE A 68 18.13 1.10 6.97
N THR A 69 17.58 0.34 7.93
CA THR A 69 16.80 0.91 9.03
C THR A 69 17.60 1.99 9.74
N PRO A 70 17.11 3.23 9.78
CA PRO A 70 17.85 4.34 10.36
C PRO A 70 17.76 4.38 11.89
N ALA A 71 18.47 5.34 12.49
CA ALA A 71 18.30 5.69 13.88
C ALA A 71 16.93 6.35 14.12
N PHE A 72 16.50 6.40 15.37
CA PHE A 72 15.19 6.88 15.83
C PHE A 72 14.80 8.24 15.23
N GLU A 73 15.73 9.15 15.10
CA GLU A 73 15.48 10.50 14.61
C GLU A 73 14.96 10.55 13.15
N LEU A 74 15.13 9.47 12.40
CA LEU A 74 14.71 9.37 10.99
C LEU A 74 13.54 8.42 10.76
N GLU A 75 12.95 7.85 11.80
CA GLU A 75 11.85 6.88 11.70
C GLU A 75 10.65 7.43 10.94
N ASP A 76 10.28 8.70 11.16
CA ASP A 76 9.17 9.37 10.47
C ASP A 76 9.40 9.49 8.96
N SER A 77 10.67 9.47 8.53
CA SER A 77 11.04 9.50 7.11
C SER A 77 11.17 8.10 6.52
N PHE A 78 11.15 7.06 7.34
CA PHE A 78 11.45 5.69 6.94
C PHE A 78 10.23 4.78 6.97
N PHE A 79 9.49 4.75 8.07
CA PHE A 79 8.29 3.93 8.22
C PHE A 79 7.05 4.59 7.63
N PRO A 80 6.03 3.81 7.20
CA PRO A 80 4.81 4.35 6.64
C PRO A 80 4.14 5.36 7.56
N GLN A 81 3.85 6.54 7.04
CA GLN A 81 3.16 7.63 7.72
C GLN A 81 1.73 7.79 7.19
N VAL A 82 0.86 8.40 7.98
CA VAL A 82 -0.53 8.67 7.58
C VAL A 82 -0.60 9.42 6.25
N SER A 83 0.29 10.39 6.03
CA SER A 83 0.38 11.13 4.76
C SER A 83 0.66 10.24 3.56
N TRP A 84 1.44 9.17 3.73
CA TRP A 84 1.74 8.22 2.65
C TRP A 84 0.51 7.39 2.27
N PHE A 85 -0.30 7.00 3.27
CA PHE A 85 -1.59 6.35 3.00
C PHE A 85 -2.53 7.27 2.24
N LEU A 86 -2.64 8.55 2.64
CA LEU A 86 -3.49 9.51 1.96
C LEU A 86 -3.03 9.76 0.52
N ASP A 87 -1.73 9.85 0.27
CA ASP A 87 -1.18 9.96 -1.07
C ASP A 87 -1.51 8.71 -1.91
N MET A 88 -1.32 7.52 -1.34
CA MET A 88 -1.61 6.26 -2.03
C MET A 88 -3.11 6.13 -2.34
N ILE A 89 -3.97 6.49 -1.39
CA ILE A 89 -5.43 6.50 -1.59
C ILE A 89 -5.78 7.48 -2.70
N ASN A 90 -5.29 8.71 -2.62
CA ASN A 90 -5.58 9.74 -3.62
C ASN A 90 -5.12 9.36 -5.03
N GLU A 91 -3.96 8.73 -5.15
CA GLU A 91 -3.38 8.39 -6.45
C GLU A 91 -3.92 7.08 -7.04
N ARG A 92 -4.17 6.08 -6.21
CA ARG A 92 -4.41 4.70 -6.66
C ARG A 92 -5.80 4.18 -6.37
N ILE A 93 -6.44 4.69 -5.34
CA ILE A 93 -7.74 4.18 -4.88
C ILE A 93 -8.87 5.10 -5.36
N GLN A 94 -8.85 6.34 -4.88
CA GLN A 94 -9.89 7.33 -5.18
C GLN A 94 -9.34 8.74 -4.94
N PRO A 95 -9.47 9.66 -5.91
CA PRO A 95 -9.11 11.05 -5.69
C PRO A 95 -9.83 11.64 -4.49
N LEU A 96 -9.10 12.29 -3.61
CA LEU A 96 -9.62 12.94 -2.41
C LEU A 96 -9.87 14.42 -2.67
N ALA A 97 -11.13 14.86 -2.51
CA ALA A 97 -11.53 16.24 -2.75
C ALA A 97 -10.76 17.21 -1.82
N GLY A 98 -10.10 18.22 -2.41
CA GLY A 98 -9.35 19.23 -1.67
C GLY A 98 -8.02 18.74 -1.07
N TYR A 99 -7.64 17.49 -1.30
CA TYR A 99 -6.35 16.97 -0.84
C TYR A 99 -5.21 17.40 -1.75
N VAL A 100 -4.16 17.96 -1.15
CA VAL A 100 -2.93 18.33 -1.85
C VAL A 100 -1.83 17.35 -1.44
N PRO A 101 -1.35 16.49 -2.36
CA PRO A 101 -0.28 15.53 -2.07
C PRO A 101 1.01 16.24 -1.67
N GLY A 102 1.69 15.71 -0.66
CA GLY A 102 3.00 16.18 -0.24
C GLY A 102 4.16 15.67 -1.10
N GLN A 103 5.36 16.13 -0.79
CA GLN A 103 6.60 15.57 -1.31
C GLN A 103 7.16 14.62 -0.23
N ASN A 104 7.01 13.34 -0.43
CA ASN A 104 7.37 12.33 0.56
C ASN A 104 8.15 11.14 -0.03
N PHE A 105 8.53 11.22 -1.30
CA PHE A 105 9.31 10.20 -2.01
C PHE A 105 8.67 8.80 -1.98
N THR A 106 7.36 8.71 -1.93
CA THR A 106 6.61 7.45 -2.00
C THR A 106 6.41 6.99 -3.44
N ASP A 107 6.03 5.74 -3.63
CA ASP A 107 5.65 5.22 -4.95
C ASP A 107 4.43 5.97 -5.52
N ALA A 108 3.51 6.42 -4.67
CA ALA A 108 2.38 7.22 -5.10
C ALA A 108 2.82 8.58 -5.68
N GLU A 109 3.77 9.25 -5.03
CA GLU A 109 4.37 10.48 -5.56
C GLU A 109 5.10 10.22 -6.88
N PHE A 110 5.88 9.14 -6.96
CA PHE A 110 6.59 8.79 -8.19
C PHE A 110 5.62 8.57 -9.36
N ILE A 111 4.54 7.81 -9.15
CA ILE A 111 3.51 7.57 -10.16
C ILE A 111 2.85 8.89 -10.58
N ARG A 112 2.48 9.74 -9.62
CA ARG A 112 1.89 11.05 -9.89
C ARG A 112 2.81 11.93 -10.74
N ARG A 113 4.09 12.00 -10.40
CA ARG A 113 5.08 12.78 -11.15
C ARG A 113 5.28 12.23 -12.55
N SER A 114 5.32 10.90 -12.71
CA SER A 114 5.44 10.26 -14.02
C SER A 114 4.28 10.62 -14.96
N LYS A 115 3.07 10.74 -14.44
CA LYS A 115 1.90 11.19 -15.21
C LYS A 115 2.01 12.63 -15.71
N LEU A 116 2.81 13.45 -15.05
CA LEU A 116 3.08 14.83 -15.47
C LEU A 116 4.21 14.92 -16.52
N GLY A 117 4.76 13.80 -16.95
CA GLY A 117 5.82 13.75 -17.98
C GLY A 117 7.20 14.20 -17.47
N VAL A 118 7.46 14.00 -16.22
CA VAL A 118 8.74 14.38 -15.58
C VAL A 118 9.72 13.25 -15.61
#